data_09865fc1c5744ecc043ebedc2440b61f
#
_entry.id   09865fc1c5744ecc043ebedc2440b61f
#
_cell.length_a   1.000
_cell.length_b   1.000
_cell.length_c   1.000
_cell.angle_alpha   90.00
_cell.angle_beta   90.00
_cell.angle_gamma   90.00
#
_symmetry.space_group_name_H-M   'P 1'
#
loop_
_entity.id
_entity.type
_entity.pdbx_description
1 polymer ?
#
loop_
_entity_poly.entity_id
_entity_poly.type
_entity_poly.pdbx_seq_one_letter_code
_entity_poly.pdbx_strand_id
1 'polypeptide(L)'
;MAQSPSCAKLYAAPGNPGIEAHAECVATAADDLDGLIAFCTERGIDFVVVGPEAPLVAGLADRLRALGIATFGPGAAAARLEGSKGFTKDLCARAGIPTAAYVRCTSADEALAVLGGFSIPVVIKADGLAAGKGVVIAETREDADAAIADMFDGAFGSAGAEVVIEEFMSGEEASFFALSDGSNVMAFGSAQDHKRVGDGDVGPNTGGMGAYSPAPVLTPDLEAQVMDRIIRPTVATLAAEGTPYVGVLFAGLMLTGAGPKLIEYNARFGDPECQVLMMRYAGDLAALLYAASTGALASATPPAFASDYALTVVMAANGYPATPEKGGAIHGIADAESGGVRVFHAGTARGGDQIVAAGGRVLNVTATGRSVTEAQMRAYAAVDKLDFPTGFCRRDIGWREVAREAE
;
A
#
# COMPACT_ATOMS: atom_id res chain seq x y z
N MET A 1 -5.93 -16.63 3.61
CA MET A 1 -4.91 -17.70 3.62
C MET A 1 -5.29 -18.81 4.60
N ALA A 2 -5.66 -18.52 5.83
CA ALA A 2 -6.04 -19.56 6.82
C ALA A 2 -7.16 -20.52 6.39
N GLN A 3 -8.00 -20.13 5.43
CA GLN A 3 -9.08 -20.96 4.89
C GLN A 3 -8.64 -21.79 3.67
N SER A 4 -7.41 -21.63 3.19
CA SER A 4 -6.90 -22.40 2.04
C SER A 4 -6.78 -23.88 2.39
N PRO A 5 -7.24 -24.79 1.54
CA PRO A 5 -7.06 -26.24 1.74
C PRO A 5 -5.57 -26.67 1.76
N SER A 6 -4.70 -25.88 1.13
CA SER A 6 -3.26 -26.12 1.10
C SER A 6 -2.50 -25.53 2.30
N CYS A 7 -3.17 -24.74 3.16
CA CYS A 7 -2.56 -24.14 4.34
C CYS A 7 -2.79 -25.01 5.58
N ALA A 8 -1.86 -25.88 5.92
CA ALA A 8 -1.95 -26.73 7.10
C ALA A 8 -1.80 -25.93 8.40
N LYS A 9 -0.92 -24.94 8.42
CA LYS A 9 -0.69 -24.06 9.56
C LYS A 9 -0.23 -22.68 9.10
N LEU A 10 -0.77 -21.64 9.73
CA LEU A 10 -0.44 -20.24 9.45
C LEU A 10 0.24 -19.60 10.66
N TYR A 11 1.33 -18.91 10.42
CA TYR A 11 2.05 -18.09 11.40
C TYR A 11 2.03 -16.63 10.96
N ALA A 12 2.12 -15.71 11.91
CA ALA A 12 2.28 -14.28 11.65
C ALA A 12 3.35 -13.68 12.57
N ALA A 13 4.32 -12.98 12.01
CA ALA A 13 5.39 -12.35 12.77
C ALA A 13 5.43 -10.83 12.44
N PRO A 14 5.22 -9.96 13.43
CA PRO A 14 4.83 -10.27 14.81
C PRO A 14 3.37 -10.67 15.00
N GLY A 15 2.46 -10.31 14.08
CA GLY A 15 1.02 -10.45 14.24
C GLY A 15 0.39 -9.36 15.13
N ASN A 16 -0.90 -9.50 15.42
CA ASN A 16 -1.67 -8.64 16.32
C ASN A 16 -2.89 -9.40 16.88
N PRO A 17 -3.65 -8.86 17.84
CA PRO A 17 -4.78 -9.56 18.44
C PRO A 17 -5.87 -10.03 17.45
N GLY A 18 -6.07 -9.34 16.33
CA GLY A 18 -7.03 -9.77 15.30
C GLY A 18 -6.50 -10.96 14.48
N ILE A 19 -5.20 -11.06 14.29
CA ILE A 19 -4.55 -12.17 13.58
C ILE A 19 -4.53 -13.44 14.44
N GLU A 20 -4.43 -13.32 15.77
CA GLU A 20 -4.41 -14.46 16.71
C GLU A 20 -5.58 -15.44 16.53
N ALA A 21 -6.73 -14.95 16.06
CA ALA A 21 -7.90 -15.81 15.79
C ALA A 21 -7.70 -16.75 14.57
N HIS A 22 -6.69 -16.48 13.72
CA HIS A 22 -6.51 -17.14 12.45
C HIS A 22 -5.11 -17.74 12.25
N ALA A 23 -4.11 -17.28 13.01
CA ALA A 23 -2.72 -17.67 12.90
C ALA A 23 -2.04 -17.68 14.26
N GLU A 24 -0.99 -18.48 14.40
CA GLU A 24 -0.09 -18.41 15.56
C GLU A 24 0.82 -17.18 15.40
N CYS A 25 0.67 -16.21 16.31
CA CYS A 25 1.51 -15.03 16.33
C CYS A 25 2.87 -15.34 16.95
N VAL A 26 3.95 -14.89 16.30
CA VAL A 26 5.34 -15.13 16.69
C VAL A 26 5.97 -13.81 17.12
N ALA A 27 6.54 -13.75 18.31
CA ALA A 27 7.12 -12.53 18.87
C ALA A 27 8.48 -12.18 18.21
N THR A 28 8.50 -12.09 16.88
CA THR A 28 9.66 -11.67 16.09
C THR A 28 9.27 -10.43 15.30
N ALA A 29 10.03 -9.36 15.42
CA ALA A 29 9.75 -8.12 14.70
C ALA A 29 9.92 -8.30 13.19
N ALA A 30 9.17 -7.53 12.38
CA ALA A 30 9.21 -7.66 10.93
C ALA A 30 10.56 -7.25 10.31
N ASP A 31 11.36 -6.47 11.00
CA ASP A 31 12.70 -6.01 10.64
C ASP A 31 13.84 -6.86 11.24
N ASP A 32 13.51 -7.84 12.09
CA ASP A 32 14.48 -8.84 12.59
C ASP A 32 14.64 -9.98 11.57
N LEU A 33 15.38 -9.72 10.50
CA LEU A 33 15.58 -10.67 9.41
C LEU A 33 16.21 -11.99 9.88
N ASP A 34 17.16 -11.93 10.80
CA ASP A 34 17.84 -13.12 11.31
C ASP A 34 16.90 -13.99 12.14
N GLY A 35 16.12 -13.38 13.02
CA GLY A 35 15.08 -14.05 13.80
C GLY A 35 14.00 -14.69 12.92
N LEU A 36 13.54 -13.98 11.88
CA LEU A 36 12.57 -14.52 10.92
C LEU A 36 13.12 -15.73 10.16
N ILE A 37 14.36 -15.66 9.68
CA ILE A 37 14.99 -16.76 8.94
C ILE A 37 15.21 -17.97 9.87
N ALA A 38 15.69 -17.76 11.08
CA ALA A 38 15.85 -18.81 12.08
C ALA A 38 14.53 -19.51 12.36
N PHE A 39 13.47 -18.73 12.62
CA PHE A 39 12.12 -19.26 12.82
C PHE A 39 11.63 -20.09 11.63
N CYS A 40 11.77 -19.58 10.40
CA CYS A 40 11.35 -20.29 9.20
C CYS A 40 12.08 -21.62 9.05
N THR A 41 13.39 -21.65 9.33
CA THR A 41 14.21 -22.84 9.23
C THR A 41 13.86 -23.87 10.32
N GLU A 42 13.75 -23.43 11.57
CA GLU A 42 13.45 -24.31 12.72
C GLU A 42 12.06 -24.92 12.64
N ARG A 43 11.08 -24.18 12.11
CA ARG A 43 9.68 -24.63 11.96
C ARG A 43 9.40 -25.34 10.65
N GLY A 44 10.36 -25.37 9.71
CA GLY A 44 10.16 -25.96 8.39
C GLY A 44 9.05 -25.23 7.60
N ILE A 45 9.13 -23.91 7.55
CA ILE A 45 8.14 -23.10 6.81
C ILE A 45 8.35 -23.29 5.30
N ASP A 46 7.30 -23.68 4.58
CA ASP A 46 7.36 -23.94 3.14
C ASP A 46 7.18 -22.66 2.32
N PHE A 47 6.41 -21.69 2.85
CA PHE A 47 6.00 -20.50 2.12
C PHE A 47 5.92 -19.27 3.01
N VAL A 48 6.49 -18.15 2.55
CA VAL A 48 6.47 -16.87 3.24
C VAL A 48 5.86 -15.79 2.35
N VAL A 49 4.94 -15.01 2.91
CA VAL A 49 4.43 -13.77 2.32
C VAL A 49 4.99 -12.60 3.10
N VAL A 50 5.76 -11.73 2.44
CA VAL A 50 6.34 -10.55 3.09
C VAL A 50 5.38 -9.38 2.92
N GLY A 51 4.83 -8.91 4.05
CA GLY A 51 3.83 -7.82 4.07
C GLY A 51 4.43 -6.42 3.95
N PRO A 52 5.40 -6.02 4.80
CA PRO A 52 5.95 -4.67 4.79
C PRO A 52 7.13 -4.51 3.81
N GLU A 53 7.38 -3.26 3.38
CA GLU A 53 8.43 -2.92 2.43
C GLU A 53 9.85 -2.99 3.01
N ALA A 54 10.03 -2.63 4.27
CA ALA A 54 11.36 -2.54 4.89
C ALA A 54 12.14 -3.86 4.83
N PRO A 55 11.60 -5.03 5.23
CA PRO A 55 12.29 -6.30 5.08
C PRO A 55 12.52 -6.71 3.62
N LEU A 56 11.68 -6.28 2.67
CA LEU A 56 11.89 -6.53 1.25
C LEU A 56 13.13 -5.78 0.74
N VAL A 57 13.22 -4.49 1.04
CA VAL A 57 14.39 -3.66 0.69
C VAL A 57 15.65 -4.16 1.38
N ALA A 58 15.54 -4.69 2.61
CA ALA A 58 16.64 -5.29 3.35
C ALA A 58 17.03 -6.70 2.87
N GLY A 59 16.32 -7.29 1.89
CA GLY A 59 16.69 -8.55 1.25
C GLY A 59 16.18 -9.82 1.93
N LEU A 60 15.14 -9.75 2.76
CA LEU A 60 14.57 -10.95 3.40
C LEU A 60 14.16 -12.01 2.35
N ALA A 61 13.51 -11.57 1.26
CA ALA A 61 13.06 -12.49 0.21
C ALA A 61 14.21 -13.22 -0.48
N ASP A 62 15.34 -12.54 -0.73
CA ASP A 62 16.53 -13.15 -1.32
C ASP A 62 17.13 -14.22 -0.39
N ARG A 63 17.21 -13.91 0.90
CA ARG A 63 17.77 -14.83 1.91
C ARG A 63 16.91 -16.07 2.10
N LEU A 64 15.58 -15.93 2.13
CA LEU A 64 14.65 -17.06 2.24
C LEU A 64 14.69 -17.95 1.00
N ARG A 65 14.72 -17.38 -0.22
CA ARG A 65 14.84 -18.15 -1.47
C ARG A 65 16.18 -18.90 -1.55
N ALA A 66 17.27 -18.31 -1.05
CA ALA A 66 18.57 -18.99 -1.00
C ALA A 66 18.54 -20.25 -0.11
N LEU A 67 17.60 -20.34 0.83
CA LEU A 67 17.35 -21.52 1.68
C LEU A 67 16.28 -22.46 1.07
N GLY A 68 15.79 -22.19 -0.13
CA GLY A 68 14.76 -22.99 -0.80
C GLY A 68 13.34 -22.74 -0.31
N ILE A 69 13.09 -21.69 0.47
CA ILE A 69 11.77 -21.32 0.97
C ILE A 69 11.05 -20.47 -0.07
N ALA A 70 9.90 -20.92 -0.55
CA ALA A 70 9.08 -20.15 -1.48
C ALA A 70 8.67 -18.83 -0.82
N THR A 71 8.89 -17.71 -1.52
CA THR A 71 8.67 -16.38 -0.91
C THR A 71 7.94 -15.46 -1.89
N PHE A 72 6.77 -14.98 -1.47
CA PHE A 72 6.02 -13.93 -2.16
C PHE A 72 6.46 -12.56 -1.62
N GLY A 73 7.16 -11.82 -2.45
CA GLY A 73 7.77 -10.51 -2.20
C GLY A 73 9.00 -10.35 -3.09
N PRO A 74 9.29 -9.17 -3.66
CA PRO A 74 10.47 -8.97 -4.50
C PRO A 74 11.77 -9.08 -3.71
N GLY A 75 12.85 -9.47 -4.39
CA GLY A 75 14.21 -9.34 -3.85
C GLY A 75 14.62 -7.87 -3.70
N ALA A 76 15.68 -7.61 -2.93
CA ALA A 76 16.13 -6.26 -2.60
C ALA A 76 16.34 -5.37 -3.84
N ALA A 77 16.92 -5.91 -4.92
CA ALA A 77 17.15 -5.17 -6.15
C ALA A 77 15.84 -4.70 -6.81
N ALA A 78 14.81 -5.54 -6.87
CA ALA A 78 13.50 -5.22 -7.42
C ALA A 78 12.63 -4.39 -6.45
N ALA A 79 12.80 -4.58 -5.13
CA ALA A 79 12.12 -3.79 -4.09
C ALA A 79 12.53 -2.30 -4.11
N ARG A 80 13.59 -1.94 -4.81
CA ARG A 80 13.95 -0.55 -5.09
C ARG A 80 12.87 0.24 -5.81
N LEU A 81 11.89 -0.43 -6.44
CA LEU A 81 10.71 0.24 -6.99
C LEU A 81 9.94 1.06 -5.95
N GLU A 82 9.90 0.61 -4.68
CA GLU A 82 9.37 1.40 -3.56
C GLU A 82 10.50 2.11 -2.79
N GLY A 83 11.65 1.43 -2.66
CA GLY A 83 12.78 1.91 -1.87
C GLY A 83 13.49 3.14 -2.43
N SER A 84 13.34 3.46 -3.73
CA SER A 84 13.95 4.62 -4.38
C SER A 84 13.04 5.15 -5.49
N LYS A 85 12.55 6.37 -5.30
CA LYS A 85 11.73 7.07 -6.29
C LYS A 85 12.53 7.38 -7.55
N GLY A 86 13.79 7.77 -7.38
CA GLY A 86 14.72 7.99 -8.47
C GLY A 86 14.94 6.73 -9.32
N PHE A 87 15.12 5.57 -8.69
CA PHE A 87 15.22 4.30 -9.41
C PHE A 87 13.98 4.02 -10.25
N THR A 88 12.79 4.22 -9.68
CA THR A 88 11.51 4.03 -10.39
C THR A 88 11.37 4.99 -11.56
N LYS A 89 11.74 6.27 -11.40
CA LYS A 89 11.72 7.23 -12.50
C LYS A 89 12.67 6.87 -13.62
N ASP A 90 13.90 6.48 -13.29
CA ASP A 90 14.89 6.05 -14.29
C ASP A 90 14.44 4.78 -15.03
N LEU A 91 13.79 3.83 -14.33
CA LEU A 91 13.17 2.66 -14.96
C LEU A 91 12.06 3.10 -15.92
N CYS A 92 11.20 4.04 -15.52
CA CYS A 92 10.14 4.57 -16.37
C CYS A 92 10.72 5.19 -17.65
N ALA A 93 11.79 5.96 -17.54
CA ALA A 93 12.46 6.56 -18.70
C ALA A 93 13.02 5.49 -19.64
N ARG A 94 13.70 4.46 -19.12
CA ARG A 94 14.26 3.37 -19.93
C ARG A 94 13.20 2.50 -20.60
N ALA A 95 12.10 2.24 -19.88
CA ALA A 95 11.02 1.35 -20.34
C ALA A 95 9.91 2.08 -21.12
N GLY A 96 9.97 3.39 -21.27
CA GLY A 96 8.94 4.20 -21.92
C GLY A 96 7.59 4.21 -21.13
N ILE A 97 7.64 4.06 -19.81
CA ILE A 97 6.47 4.05 -18.95
C ILE A 97 5.99 5.48 -18.70
N PRO A 98 4.70 5.78 -18.94
CA PRO A 98 4.17 7.12 -18.70
C PRO A 98 4.19 7.48 -17.22
N THR A 99 4.86 8.57 -16.88
CA THR A 99 4.97 9.14 -15.53
C THR A 99 5.12 10.66 -15.64
N ALA A 100 5.14 11.37 -14.50
CA ALA A 100 5.47 12.80 -14.47
C ALA A 100 6.86 13.09 -15.00
N ALA A 101 7.03 14.20 -15.70
CA ALA A 101 8.37 14.72 -16.02
C ALA A 101 9.13 14.99 -14.71
N TYR A 102 10.41 14.67 -14.68
CA TYR A 102 11.18 14.70 -13.43
C TYR A 102 12.64 15.07 -13.63
N VAL A 103 13.27 15.54 -12.58
CA VAL A 103 14.72 15.67 -12.44
C VAL A 103 15.14 15.13 -11.07
N ARG A 104 16.23 14.35 -11.03
CA ARG A 104 16.87 13.91 -9.80
C ARG A 104 17.97 14.87 -9.43
N CYS A 105 18.06 15.21 -8.14
CA CYS A 105 19.05 16.14 -7.61
C CYS A 105 19.74 15.52 -6.39
N THR A 106 21.07 15.70 -6.33
CA THR A 106 21.91 15.18 -5.25
C THR A 106 22.39 16.29 -4.28
N SER A 107 21.99 17.53 -4.56
CA SER A 107 22.26 18.68 -3.69
C SER A 107 21.14 19.70 -3.77
N ALA A 108 21.03 20.54 -2.72
CA ALA A 108 20.07 21.63 -2.69
C ALA A 108 20.33 22.65 -3.81
N ASP A 109 21.58 22.97 -4.09
CA ASP A 109 21.96 23.93 -5.16
C ASP A 109 21.50 23.42 -6.53
N GLU A 110 21.69 22.11 -6.83
CA GLU A 110 21.22 21.48 -8.05
C GLU A 110 19.69 21.54 -8.14
N ALA A 111 18.99 21.20 -7.04
CA ALA A 111 17.53 21.22 -6.97
C ALA A 111 16.95 22.63 -7.21
N LEU A 112 17.53 23.65 -6.58
CA LEU A 112 17.11 25.04 -6.77
C LEU A 112 17.39 25.52 -8.22
N ALA A 113 18.51 25.11 -8.82
CA ALA A 113 18.85 25.48 -10.18
C ALA A 113 17.87 24.93 -11.22
N VAL A 114 17.40 23.66 -11.05
CA VAL A 114 16.47 23.02 -12.00
C VAL A 114 15.02 23.39 -11.76
N LEU A 115 14.66 23.85 -10.55
CA LEU A 115 13.30 24.23 -10.16
C LEU A 115 12.68 25.24 -11.12
N GLY A 116 13.48 26.16 -11.69
CA GLY A 116 13.04 27.15 -12.68
C GLY A 116 12.42 26.54 -13.95
N GLY A 117 12.71 25.29 -14.27
CA GLY A 117 12.17 24.55 -15.42
C GLY A 117 10.79 23.97 -15.19
N PHE A 118 10.27 23.99 -13.95
CA PHE A 118 8.95 23.46 -13.60
C PHE A 118 7.93 24.56 -13.35
N SER A 119 6.69 24.29 -13.75
CA SER A 119 5.54 25.13 -13.39
C SER A 119 5.12 24.87 -11.92
N ILE A 120 4.47 25.86 -11.32
CA ILE A 120 3.80 25.71 -10.02
C ILE A 120 2.33 25.30 -10.28
N PRO A 121 1.76 24.35 -9.52
CA PRO A 121 2.38 23.57 -8.45
C PRO A 121 3.49 22.62 -8.94
N VAL A 122 4.42 22.30 -8.06
CA VAL A 122 5.51 21.35 -8.33
C VAL A 122 5.59 20.32 -7.20
N VAL A 123 5.99 19.08 -7.52
CA VAL A 123 6.10 18.01 -6.51
C VAL A 123 7.56 17.75 -6.19
N ILE A 124 7.90 17.77 -4.91
CA ILE A 124 9.24 17.53 -4.41
C ILE A 124 9.21 16.31 -3.51
N LYS A 125 10.03 15.31 -3.83
CA LYS A 125 10.04 14.01 -3.13
C LYS A 125 11.43 13.68 -2.63
N ALA A 126 11.57 13.39 -1.34
CA ALA A 126 12.79 12.76 -0.82
C ALA A 126 12.90 11.34 -1.39
N ASP A 127 14.10 10.95 -1.85
CA ASP A 127 14.33 9.58 -2.33
C ASP A 127 14.50 8.63 -1.13
N GLY A 128 13.89 7.45 -1.23
CA GLY A 128 13.89 6.45 -0.16
C GLY A 128 12.55 6.31 0.58
N LEU A 129 12.55 5.40 1.57
CA LEU A 129 11.37 5.11 2.40
C LEU A 129 11.15 6.24 3.41
N ALA A 130 10.09 7.01 3.24
CA ALA A 130 9.73 8.13 4.12
C ALA A 130 8.30 8.02 4.68
N ALA A 131 7.68 6.83 4.66
CA ALA A 131 6.33 6.55 5.19
C ALA A 131 5.26 7.58 4.75
N GLY A 132 5.30 7.98 3.47
CA GLY A 132 4.37 8.97 2.89
C GLY A 132 4.64 10.44 3.29
N LYS A 133 5.61 10.71 4.15
CA LYS A 133 5.92 12.07 4.64
C LYS A 133 6.93 12.82 3.76
N GLY A 134 7.69 12.13 2.93
CA GLY A 134 8.73 12.70 2.08
C GLY A 134 8.21 13.27 0.74
N VAL A 135 6.95 13.68 0.65
CA VAL A 135 6.35 14.26 -0.56
C VAL A 135 5.70 15.59 -0.21
N VAL A 136 6.14 16.65 -0.88
CA VAL A 136 5.59 18.00 -0.76
C VAL A 136 5.06 18.44 -2.11
N ILE A 137 3.81 18.89 -2.16
CA ILE A 137 3.24 19.61 -3.29
C ILE A 137 3.37 21.08 -2.96
N ALA A 138 4.30 21.75 -3.64
CA ALA A 138 4.57 23.17 -3.41
C ALA A 138 3.71 24.02 -4.34
N GLU A 139 2.86 24.87 -3.76
CA GLU A 139 1.94 25.75 -4.49
C GLU A 139 2.58 27.11 -4.82
N THR A 140 3.73 27.42 -4.17
CA THR A 140 4.53 28.62 -4.42
C THR A 140 6.00 28.25 -4.60
N ARG A 141 6.82 29.18 -5.11
CA ARG A 141 8.28 28.98 -5.20
C ARG A 141 8.91 28.94 -3.82
N GLU A 142 8.43 29.76 -2.93
CA GLU A 142 8.88 29.85 -1.53
C GLU A 142 8.63 28.52 -0.81
N ASP A 143 7.48 27.87 -1.02
CA ASP A 143 7.20 26.53 -0.47
C ASP A 143 8.14 25.48 -1.04
N ALA A 144 8.45 25.57 -2.35
CA ALA A 144 9.37 24.65 -3.01
C ALA A 144 10.80 24.80 -2.47
N ASP A 145 11.30 26.04 -2.33
CA ASP A 145 12.62 26.31 -1.79
C ASP A 145 12.75 25.81 -0.35
N ALA A 146 11.72 26.03 0.48
CA ALA A 146 11.68 25.54 1.86
C ALA A 146 11.67 24.00 1.91
N ALA A 147 10.86 23.35 1.07
CA ALA A 147 10.80 21.89 1.02
C ALA A 147 12.14 21.27 0.58
N ILE A 148 12.84 21.87 -0.38
CA ILE A 148 14.18 21.43 -0.81
C ILE A 148 15.17 21.55 0.35
N ALA A 149 15.18 22.70 1.04
CA ALA A 149 16.06 22.91 2.18
C ALA A 149 15.81 21.87 3.29
N ASP A 150 14.56 21.68 3.69
CA ASP A 150 14.18 20.72 4.75
C ASP A 150 14.60 19.28 4.40
N MET A 151 14.49 18.89 3.11
CA MET A 151 14.86 17.55 2.67
C MET A 151 16.36 17.30 2.76
N PHE A 152 17.19 18.25 2.34
CA PHE A 152 18.65 18.12 2.40
C PHE A 152 19.22 18.39 3.80
N ASP A 153 18.52 19.14 4.67
CA ASP A 153 18.93 19.39 6.06
C ASP A 153 18.74 18.18 7.01
N GLY A 154 18.38 17.02 6.45
CA GLY A 154 18.32 15.76 7.19
C GLY A 154 16.98 15.47 7.87
N ALA A 155 15.92 16.23 7.59
CA ALA A 155 14.57 15.97 8.12
C ALA A 155 14.07 14.53 7.79
N PHE A 156 14.60 13.90 6.74
CA PHE A 156 14.24 12.54 6.29
C PHE A 156 15.41 11.55 6.40
N GLY A 157 16.45 11.86 7.20
CA GLY A 157 17.62 11.01 7.36
C GLY A 157 18.30 10.68 6.02
N SER A 158 18.67 9.41 5.79
CA SER A 158 19.30 8.99 4.53
C SER A 158 18.39 9.12 3.29
N ALA A 159 17.07 9.17 3.46
CA ALA A 159 16.13 9.36 2.36
C ALA A 159 16.21 10.78 1.76
N GLY A 160 16.67 11.76 2.51
CA GLY A 160 16.91 13.14 2.04
C GLY A 160 18.23 13.35 1.30
N ALA A 161 19.06 12.32 1.10
CA ALA A 161 20.33 12.45 0.39
C ALA A 161 20.16 12.72 -1.13
N GLU A 162 19.01 12.34 -1.68
CA GLU A 162 18.60 12.67 -3.05
C GLU A 162 17.14 13.17 -3.03
N VAL A 163 16.83 14.05 -3.97
CA VAL A 163 15.48 14.61 -4.16
C VAL A 163 15.05 14.42 -5.60
N VAL A 164 13.79 14.07 -5.82
CA VAL A 164 13.16 14.03 -7.13
C VAL A 164 12.17 15.18 -7.23
N ILE A 165 12.39 16.07 -8.21
CA ILE A 165 11.45 17.15 -8.54
C ILE A 165 10.60 16.70 -9.72
N GLU A 166 9.28 16.80 -9.62
CA GLU A 166 8.33 16.31 -10.61
C GLU A 166 7.32 17.39 -11.00
N GLU A 167 6.87 17.35 -12.28
CA GLU A 167 5.69 18.10 -12.66
C GLU A 167 4.47 17.67 -11.84
N PHE A 168 3.63 18.62 -11.48
CA PHE A 168 2.34 18.32 -10.86
C PHE A 168 1.39 17.76 -11.92
N MET A 169 0.85 16.57 -11.67
CA MET A 169 -0.15 15.95 -12.54
C MET A 169 -1.55 16.22 -12.00
N SER A 170 -2.47 16.61 -12.90
CA SER A 170 -3.88 16.78 -12.59
C SER A 170 -4.70 15.59 -13.07
N GLY A 171 -5.62 15.13 -12.23
CA GLY A 171 -6.49 13.98 -12.52
C GLY A 171 -7.06 13.39 -11.24
N GLU A 172 -7.56 12.17 -11.34
CA GLU A 172 -7.95 11.37 -10.18
C GLU A 172 -6.92 10.29 -9.90
N GLU A 173 -6.59 10.12 -8.63
CA GLU A 173 -5.71 9.04 -8.20
C GLU A 173 -6.48 7.72 -8.14
N ALA A 174 -5.81 6.64 -8.55
CA ALA A 174 -6.30 5.29 -8.41
C ALA A 174 -5.14 4.33 -8.10
N SER A 175 -5.45 3.28 -7.37
CA SER A 175 -4.52 2.20 -7.03
C SER A 175 -4.83 0.98 -7.89
N PHE A 176 -3.83 0.47 -8.61
CA PHE A 176 -3.95 -0.75 -9.41
C PHE A 176 -2.98 -1.80 -8.92
N PHE A 177 -3.45 -3.03 -8.79
CA PHE A 177 -2.67 -4.15 -8.27
C PHE A 177 -2.48 -5.22 -9.34
N ALA A 178 -1.25 -5.69 -9.47
CA ALA A 178 -0.92 -6.82 -10.33
C ALA A 178 0.01 -7.79 -9.60
N LEU A 179 -0.17 -9.08 -9.80
CA LEU A 179 0.74 -10.11 -9.33
C LEU A 179 1.78 -10.40 -10.42
N SER A 180 3.01 -10.67 -10.01
CA SER A 180 4.09 -11.08 -10.89
C SER A 180 4.85 -12.27 -10.31
N ASP A 181 5.27 -13.18 -11.20
CA ASP A 181 6.16 -14.31 -10.88
C ASP A 181 7.60 -14.11 -11.39
N GLY A 182 7.91 -12.88 -11.81
CA GLY A 182 9.21 -12.51 -12.39
C GLY A 182 9.20 -12.47 -13.92
N SER A 183 8.23 -13.08 -14.57
CA SER A 183 8.09 -13.16 -16.03
C SER A 183 6.66 -12.89 -16.48
N ASN A 184 5.69 -13.46 -15.79
CA ASN A 184 4.27 -13.31 -16.08
C ASN A 184 3.64 -12.31 -15.12
N VAL A 185 2.60 -11.64 -15.58
CA VAL A 185 1.82 -10.68 -14.80
C VAL A 185 0.34 -10.95 -14.92
N MET A 186 -0.40 -10.74 -13.84
CA MET A 186 -1.83 -10.95 -13.75
C MET A 186 -2.45 -9.79 -12.97
N ALA A 187 -3.47 -9.12 -13.54
CA ALA A 187 -4.21 -8.08 -12.84
C ALA A 187 -4.87 -8.66 -11.58
N PHE A 188 -4.82 -7.93 -10.48
CA PHE A 188 -5.39 -8.36 -9.19
C PHE A 188 -6.47 -7.41 -8.65
N GLY A 189 -6.77 -6.35 -9.36
CA GLY A 189 -7.85 -5.43 -9.01
C GLY A 189 -7.40 -3.99 -8.77
N SER A 190 -8.36 -3.18 -8.38
CA SER A 190 -8.18 -1.74 -8.20
C SER A 190 -8.85 -1.23 -6.94
N ALA A 191 -8.39 -0.07 -6.44
CA ALA A 191 -8.97 0.64 -5.31
C ALA A 191 -8.74 2.15 -5.47
N GLN A 192 -9.50 2.94 -4.71
CA GLN A 192 -9.17 4.36 -4.47
C GLN A 192 -9.04 4.60 -2.98
N ASP A 193 -7.95 5.24 -2.58
CA ASP A 193 -7.65 5.58 -1.20
C ASP A 193 -7.91 7.07 -0.89
N HIS A 194 -7.88 7.40 0.40
CA HIS A 194 -8.05 8.76 0.93
C HIS A 194 -6.84 9.08 1.79
N LYS A 195 -5.86 9.79 1.20
CA LYS A 195 -4.54 10.02 1.81
C LYS A 195 -4.52 11.12 2.86
N ARG A 196 -5.39 12.14 2.73
CA ARG A 196 -5.44 13.27 3.68
C ARG A 196 -6.11 12.86 4.98
N VAL A 197 -5.61 13.42 6.11
CA VAL A 197 -6.06 13.04 7.45
C VAL A 197 -7.47 13.50 7.76
N GLY A 198 -7.92 14.63 7.22
CA GLY A 198 -9.21 15.25 7.52
C GLY A 198 -10.25 15.14 6.42
N ASP A 199 -11.53 15.28 6.78
CA ASP A 199 -12.65 15.34 5.86
C ASP A 199 -12.45 16.44 4.81
N GLY A 200 -12.95 16.22 3.58
CA GLY A 200 -12.76 17.15 2.47
C GLY A 200 -11.33 17.18 1.91
N ASP A 201 -10.54 16.13 2.18
CA ASP A 201 -9.15 16.00 1.72
C ASP A 201 -8.24 17.14 2.21
N VAL A 202 -8.35 17.50 3.49
CA VAL A 202 -7.54 18.56 4.12
C VAL A 202 -6.52 17.97 5.11
N GLY A 203 -5.51 18.78 5.45
CA GLY A 203 -4.46 18.42 6.39
C GLY A 203 -3.32 17.59 5.76
N PRO A 204 -2.41 17.04 6.56
CA PRO A 204 -1.26 16.31 6.08
C PRO A 204 -1.63 14.98 5.41
N ASN A 205 -0.73 14.48 4.54
CA ASN A 205 -0.80 13.14 3.99
C ASN A 205 -0.57 12.09 5.09
N THR A 206 -1.19 10.95 4.92
CA THR A 206 -1.10 9.78 5.81
C THR A 206 -0.80 8.52 4.99
N GLY A 207 -0.76 7.36 5.64
CA GLY A 207 -0.72 6.06 4.97
C GLY A 207 -2.08 5.62 4.37
N GLY A 208 -3.10 6.48 4.41
CA GLY A 208 -4.49 6.21 3.99
C GLY A 208 -5.45 6.18 5.16
N MET A 209 -6.55 6.94 5.05
CA MET A 209 -7.63 7.03 6.05
C MET A 209 -8.84 6.19 5.68
N GLY A 210 -8.81 5.54 4.55
CA GLY A 210 -9.83 4.66 4.04
C GLY A 210 -9.67 4.43 2.54
N ALA A 211 -10.34 3.41 2.03
CA ALA A 211 -10.32 3.05 0.62
C ALA A 211 -11.62 2.35 0.22
N TYR A 212 -11.87 2.25 -1.06
CA TYR A 212 -12.90 1.40 -1.62
C TYR A 212 -12.42 0.68 -2.89
N SER A 213 -13.03 -0.45 -3.18
CA SER A 213 -12.74 -1.33 -4.34
C SER A 213 -14.05 -1.88 -4.93
N PRO A 214 -14.16 -2.04 -6.28
CA PRO A 214 -13.17 -1.59 -7.26
C PRO A 214 -13.13 -0.07 -7.34
N ALA A 215 -12.17 0.49 -8.08
CA ALA A 215 -12.14 1.90 -8.43
C ALA A 215 -12.95 2.14 -9.70
N PRO A 216 -14.16 2.72 -9.69
CA PRO A 216 -15.00 2.86 -10.90
C PRO A 216 -14.38 3.78 -11.95
N VAL A 217 -13.52 4.71 -11.53
CA VAL A 217 -12.78 5.61 -12.42
C VAL A 217 -11.77 4.87 -13.30
N LEU A 218 -11.37 3.65 -12.91
CA LEU A 218 -10.48 2.78 -13.66
C LEU A 218 -11.32 1.83 -14.52
N THR A 219 -11.76 2.35 -15.68
CA THR A 219 -12.55 1.56 -16.64
C THR A 219 -11.74 0.39 -17.18
N PRO A 220 -12.38 -0.66 -17.75
CA PRO A 220 -11.66 -1.79 -18.35
C PRO A 220 -10.63 -1.38 -19.41
N ASP A 221 -10.92 -0.33 -20.20
CA ASP A 221 -9.97 0.21 -21.19
C ASP A 221 -8.75 0.86 -20.52
N LEU A 222 -8.94 1.55 -19.40
CA LEU A 222 -7.85 2.13 -18.63
C LEU A 222 -7.04 1.05 -17.91
N GLU A 223 -7.69 0.02 -17.36
CA GLU A 223 -6.98 -1.13 -16.79
C GLU A 223 -6.11 -1.85 -17.83
N ALA A 224 -6.61 -2.04 -19.05
CA ALA A 224 -5.83 -2.60 -20.15
C ALA A 224 -4.61 -1.70 -20.49
N GLN A 225 -4.80 -0.39 -20.54
CA GLN A 225 -3.69 0.55 -20.75
C GLN A 225 -2.66 0.49 -19.60
N VAL A 226 -3.09 0.38 -18.35
CA VAL A 226 -2.19 0.23 -17.20
C VAL A 226 -1.37 -1.05 -17.34
N MET A 227 -2.02 -2.17 -17.66
CA MET A 227 -1.33 -3.44 -17.88
C MET A 227 -0.31 -3.35 -19.01
N ASP A 228 -0.68 -2.77 -20.17
CA ASP A 228 0.17 -2.78 -21.36
C ASP A 228 1.28 -1.73 -21.33
N ARG A 229 1.02 -0.55 -20.76
CA ARG A 229 1.95 0.58 -20.80
C ARG A 229 2.74 0.81 -19.52
N ILE A 230 2.31 0.19 -18.39
CA ILE A 230 2.94 0.40 -17.08
C ILE A 230 3.41 -0.93 -16.50
N ILE A 231 2.52 -1.90 -16.25
CA ILE A 231 2.86 -3.12 -15.50
C ILE A 231 3.78 -4.05 -16.31
N ARG A 232 3.37 -4.46 -17.52
CA ARG A 232 4.17 -5.38 -18.35
C ARG A 232 5.55 -4.82 -18.69
N PRO A 233 5.71 -3.54 -19.10
CA PRO A 233 7.03 -2.97 -19.34
C PRO A 233 7.92 -2.95 -18.09
N THR A 234 7.36 -2.68 -16.90
CA THR A 234 8.10 -2.71 -15.64
C THR A 234 8.68 -4.10 -15.37
N VAL A 235 7.83 -5.14 -15.41
CA VAL A 235 8.29 -6.52 -15.12
C VAL A 235 9.27 -7.00 -16.17
N ALA A 236 9.00 -6.74 -17.46
CA ALA A 236 9.89 -7.13 -18.55
C ALA A 236 11.26 -6.46 -18.46
N THR A 237 11.31 -5.18 -18.12
CA THR A 237 12.57 -4.44 -17.96
C THR A 237 13.39 -4.97 -16.79
N LEU A 238 12.77 -5.16 -15.62
CA LEU A 238 13.43 -5.73 -14.45
C LEU A 238 13.95 -7.14 -14.72
N ALA A 239 13.17 -7.97 -15.40
CA ALA A 239 13.61 -9.33 -15.78
C ALA A 239 14.81 -9.29 -16.74
N ALA A 240 14.80 -8.39 -17.76
CA ALA A 240 15.91 -8.21 -18.70
C ALA A 240 17.17 -7.67 -18.02
N GLU A 241 17.02 -6.88 -16.95
CA GLU A 241 18.13 -6.36 -16.14
C GLU A 241 18.63 -7.38 -15.10
N GLY A 242 18.08 -8.62 -15.05
CA GLY A 242 18.51 -9.68 -14.13
C GLY A 242 17.97 -9.51 -12.70
N THR A 243 16.98 -8.69 -12.51
CA THR A 243 16.32 -8.42 -11.22
C THR A 243 14.81 -8.69 -11.29
N PRO A 244 14.40 -9.95 -11.57
CA PRO A 244 12.99 -10.28 -11.81
C PRO A 244 12.13 -9.92 -10.59
N TYR A 245 10.96 -9.33 -10.84
CA TYR A 245 10.03 -8.92 -9.81
C TYR A 245 9.05 -10.06 -9.47
N VAL A 246 9.12 -10.61 -8.28
CA VAL A 246 8.18 -11.62 -7.77
C VAL A 246 7.40 -11.01 -6.62
N GLY A 247 6.07 -10.94 -6.73
CA GLY A 247 5.24 -10.33 -5.69
C GLY A 247 4.07 -9.55 -6.26
N VAL A 248 3.51 -8.67 -5.45
CA VAL A 248 2.48 -7.72 -5.89
C VAL A 248 3.12 -6.39 -6.27
N LEU A 249 2.78 -5.89 -7.46
CA LEU A 249 3.03 -4.52 -7.89
C LEU A 249 1.78 -3.70 -7.56
N PHE A 250 1.90 -2.77 -6.64
CA PHE A 250 0.90 -1.75 -6.41
C PHE A 250 1.33 -0.46 -7.15
N ALA A 251 0.68 -0.18 -8.26
CA ALA A 251 0.87 1.05 -9.03
C ALA A 251 -0.08 2.14 -8.51
N GLY A 252 0.46 3.20 -7.93
CA GLY A 252 -0.24 4.44 -7.70
C GLY A 252 -0.32 5.23 -9.01
N LEU A 253 -1.52 5.53 -9.47
CA LEU A 253 -1.78 6.10 -10.79
C LEU A 253 -2.45 7.47 -10.68
N MET A 254 -2.09 8.37 -11.60
CA MET A 254 -2.86 9.55 -11.93
C MET A 254 -3.59 9.31 -13.24
N LEU A 255 -4.92 9.36 -13.23
CA LEU A 255 -5.76 9.25 -14.42
C LEU A 255 -5.89 10.63 -15.04
N THR A 256 -5.06 10.90 -16.03
CA THR A 256 -5.02 12.20 -16.74
C THR A 256 -5.84 12.16 -18.02
N GLY A 257 -6.10 13.32 -18.62
CA GLY A 257 -6.75 13.41 -19.95
C GLY A 257 -5.97 12.72 -21.07
N ALA A 258 -4.66 12.40 -20.87
CA ALA A 258 -3.81 11.67 -21.82
C ALA A 258 -3.71 10.16 -21.48
N GLY A 259 -4.48 9.70 -20.50
CA GLY A 259 -4.46 8.32 -19.99
C GLY A 259 -3.73 8.18 -18.65
N PRO A 260 -3.58 6.92 -18.17
CA PRO A 260 -2.96 6.66 -16.88
C PRO A 260 -1.44 6.96 -16.92
N LYS A 261 -0.97 7.64 -15.88
CA LYS A 261 0.45 7.88 -15.60
C LYS A 261 0.81 7.31 -14.24
N LEU A 262 1.99 6.70 -14.13
CA LEU A 262 2.51 6.19 -12.86
C LEU A 262 2.94 7.35 -11.96
N ILE A 263 2.43 7.37 -10.73
CA ILE A 263 2.89 8.26 -9.65
C ILE A 263 4.08 7.61 -8.94
N GLU A 264 3.88 6.37 -8.46
CA GLU A 264 4.84 5.58 -7.67
C GLU A 264 4.46 4.10 -7.68
N TYR A 265 5.39 3.23 -7.30
CA TYR A 265 5.13 1.84 -6.95
C TYR A 265 5.23 1.63 -5.44
N ASN A 266 4.40 0.70 -4.94
CA ASN A 266 4.65 0.01 -3.69
C ASN A 266 4.93 -1.47 -4.00
N ALA A 267 5.91 -2.04 -3.30
CA ALA A 267 6.39 -3.41 -3.53
C ALA A 267 5.62 -4.45 -2.69
N ARG A 268 4.47 -4.10 -2.19
CA ARG A 268 3.61 -4.86 -1.29
C ARG A 268 2.16 -4.49 -1.52
N PHE A 269 1.22 -5.26 -0.91
CA PHE A 269 -0.17 -4.84 -0.85
C PHE A 269 -0.31 -3.51 -0.10
N GLY A 270 -1.28 -2.69 -0.55
CA GLY A 270 -1.60 -1.43 0.12
C GLY A 270 -2.27 -1.63 1.48
N ASP A 271 -2.23 -0.64 2.29
CA ASP A 271 -2.98 -0.52 3.53
C ASP A 271 -3.49 0.93 3.61
N PRO A 272 -4.81 1.15 3.38
CA PRO A 272 -5.94 0.23 3.61
C PRO A 272 -6.53 -0.48 2.37
N GLU A 273 -5.87 -0.53 1.24
CA GLU A 273 -6.43 -1.12 0.01
C GLU A 273 -6.54 -2.64 0.09
N CYS A 274 -5.60 -3.32 0.77
CA CYS A 274 -5.63 -4.78 0.92
C CYS A 274 -6.94 -5.26 1.52
N GLN A 275 -7.48 -4.57 2.52
CA GLN A 275 -8.69 -4.94 3.21
C GLN A 275 -9.90 -4.98 2.27
N VAL A 276 -10.06 -3.97 1.41
CA VAL A 276 -11.17 -3.92 0.45
C VAL A 276 -11.00 -4.94 -0.69
N LEU A 277 -9.76 -5.19 -1.13
CA LEU A 277 -9.48 -6.24 -2.10
C LEU A 277 -9.82 -7.63 -1.53
N MET A 278 -9.38 -7.93 -0.30
CA MET A 278 -9.61 -9.22 0.34
C MET A 278 -11.08 -9.48 0.67
N MET A 279 -11.86 -8.45 0.99
CA MET A 279 -13.31 -8.60 1.21
C MET A 279 -14.08 -8.99 -0.06
N ARG A 280 -13.53 -8.69 -1.23
CA ARG A 280 -14.12 -9.02 -2.53
C ARG A 280 -13.53 -10.28 -3.16
N TYR A 281 -12.30 -10.64 -2.80
CA TYR A 281 -11.62 -11.77 -3.42
C TYR A 281 -12.32 -13.11 -3.11
N ALA A 282 -12.60 -13.88 -4.16
CA ALA A 282 -13.41 -15.12 -4.09
C ALA A 282 -12.62 -16.38 -4.47
N GLY A 283 -11.29 -16.36 -4.40
CA GLY A 283 -10.41 -17.49 -4.74
C GLY A 283 -9.59 -18.02 -3.58
N ASP A 284 -8.73 -18.99 -3.86
CA ASP A 284 -7.69 -19.46 -2.93
C ASP A 284 -6.46 -18.54 -3.02
N LEU A 285 -6.37 -17.58 -2.10
CA LEU A 285 -5.27 -16.62 -2.07
C LEU A 285 -3.92 -17.30 -1.82
N ALA A 286 -3.85 -18.28 -0.93
CA ALA A 286 -2.58 -18.96 -0.62
C ALA A 286 -2.02 -19.68 -1.86
N ALA A 287 -2.89 -20.41 -2.58
CA ALA A 287 -2.50 -21.09 -3.80
C ALA A 287 -2.04 -20.09 -4.89
N LEU A 288 -2.74 -18.97 -5.05
CA LEU A 288 -2.38 -17.95 -6.04
C LEU A 288 -1.04 -17.28 -5.75
N LEU A 289 -0.81 -16.85 -4.49
CA LEU A 289 0.46 -16.24 -4.10
C LEU A 289 1.62 -17.25 -4.14
N TYR A 290 1.36 -18.51 -3.81
CA TYR A 290 2.35 -19.58 -3.95
C TYR A 290 2.73 -19.80 -5.42
N ALA A 291 1.75 -19.85 -6.32
CA ALA A 291 2.01 -19.96 -7.76
C ALA A 291 2.87 -18.81 -8.28
N ALA A 292 2.59 -17.57 -7.83
CA ALA A 292 3.42 -16.41 -8.16
C ALA A 292 4.85 -16.55 -7.62
N SER A 293 5.02 -17.08 -6.40
CA SER A 293 6.34 -17.26 -5.77
C SER A 293 7.20 -18.34 -6.41
N THR A 294 6.58 -19.28 -7.15
CA THR A 294 7.23 -20.44 -7.76
C THR A 294 7.31 -20.40 -9.29
N GLY A 295 6.98 -19.26 -9.92
CA GLY A 295 7.04 -19.11 -11.38
C GLY A 295 5.89 -19.78 -12.12
N ALA A 296 4.81 -20.10 -11.44
CA ALA A 296 3.67 -20.84 -11.99
C ALA A 296 2.43 -19.96 -12.24
N LEU A 297 2.57 -18.64 -12.25
CA LEU A 297 1.45 -17.70 -12.36
C LEU A 297 0.67 -17.86 -13.69
N ALA A 298 1.36 -18.18 -14.79
CA ALA A 298 0.74 -18.38 -16.09
C ALA A 298 -0.27 -19.55 -16.12
N SER A 299 -0.11 -20.54 -15.25
CA SER A 299 -1.01 -21.69 -15.12
C SER A 299 -1.98 -21.59 -13.94
N ALA A 300 -1.89 -20.53 -13.14
CA ALA A 300 -2.76 -20.31 -12.00
C ALA A 300 -4.16 -19.89 -12.46
N THR A 301 -5.16 -20.20 -11.63
CA THR A 301 -6.52 -19.70 -11.85
C THR A 301 -6.52 -18.18 -11.69
N PRO A 302 -7.04 -17.42 -12.67
CA PRO A 302 -7.13 -15.96 -12.55
C PRO A 302 -7.93 -15.54 -11.30
N PRO A 303 -7.58 -14.41 -10.68
CA PRO A 303 -8.31 -13.91 -9.52
C PRO A 303 -9.77 -13.63 -9.87
N ALA A 304 -10.67 -14.12 -9.04
CA ALA A 304 -12.09 -13.83 -9.11
C ALA A 304 -12.50 -12.93 -7.95
N PHE A 305 -13.35 -11.97 -8.24
CA PHE A 305 -13.88 -11.04 -7.25
C PHE A 305 -15.40 -11.06 -7.24
N ALA A 306 -16.00 -10.90 -6.06
CA ALA A 306 -17.42 -10.63 -5.93
C ALA A 306 -17.77 -9.32 -6.66
N SER A 307 -18.99 -9.24 -7.17
CA SER A 307 -19.51 -8.04 -7.85
C SER A 307 -19.75 -6.86 -6.91
N ASP A 308 -19.88 -7.13 -5.61
CA ASP A 308 -20.10 -6.12 -4.59
C ASP A 308 -18.88 -5.20 -4.46
N TYR A 309 -19.14 -3.96 -4.08
CA TYR A 309 -18.12 -3.02 -3.63
C TYR A 309 -17.72 -3.32 -2.19
N ALA A 310 -16.49 -2.99 -1.84
CA ALA A 310 -16.03 -2.97 -0.46
C ALA A 310 -15.49 -1.58 -0.14
N LEU A 311 -15.79 -1.09 1.06
CA LEU A 311 -15.26 0.17 1.57
C LEU A 311 -14.74 -0.03 2.99
N THR A 312 -13.59 0.55 3.28
CA THR A 312 -12.97 0.53 4.60
C THR A 312 -12.77 1.93 5.16
N VAL A 313 -13.06 2.09 6.43
CA VAL A 313 -12.81 3.32 7.21
C VAL A 313 -11.70 3.02 8.21
N VAL A 314 -10.63 3.80 8.16
CA VAL A 314 -9.53 3.69 9.13
C VAL A 314 -9.87 4.47 10.39
N MET A 315 -9.81 3.79 11.52
CA MET A 315 -9.82 4.43 12.84
C MET A 315 -8.38 4.65 13.28
N ALA A 316 -8.00 5.89 13.46
CA ALA A 316 -6.67 6.32 13.87
C ALA A 316 -6.66 6.82 15.31
N ALA A 317 -5.53 6.68 15.99
CA ALA A 317 -5.32 7.28 17.31
C ALA A 317 -5.18 8.80 17.21
N ASN A 318 -5.67 9.53 18.19
CA ASN A 318 -5.50 10.98 18.28
C ASN A 318 -4.02 11.36 18.13
N GLY A 319 -3.75 12.45 17.43
CA GLY A 319 -2.40 12.91 17.12
C GLY A 319 -1.75 12.28 15.87
N TYR A 320 -2.38 11.25 15.24
CA TYR A 320 -1.93 10.72 13.95
C TYR A 320 -2.13 11.77 12.82
N PRO A 321 -1.21 11.95 11.85
CA PRO A 321 0.00 11.18 11.59
C PRO A 321 1.27 11.66 12.32
N ALA A 322 1.19 12.66 13.19
CA ALA A 322 2.36 13.19 13.88
C ALA A 322 2.80 12.29 15.06
N THR A 323 2.18 12.45 16.23
CA THR A 323 2.49 11.67 17.44
C THR A 323 1.23 10.98 17.94
N PRO A 324 0.96 9.73 17.53
CA PRO A 324 -0.24 9.02 17.91
C PRO A 324 -0.29 8.70 19.41
N GLU A 325 -1.46 8.90 20.02
CA GLU A 325 -1.74 8.49 21.39
C GLU A 325 -1.85 6.97 21.49
N LYS A 326 -1.10 6.35 22.42
CA LYS A 326 -1.09 4.90 22.63
C LYS A 326 -1.77 4.52 23.94
N GLY A 327 -2.23 3.27 24.02
CA GLY A 327 -2.82 2.69 25.22
C GLY A 327 -4.32 2.94 25.38
N GLY A 328 -4.95 3.71 24.49
CA GLY A 328 -6.40 3.91 24.52
C GLY A 328 -7.15 2.60 24.32
N ALA A 329 -8.11 2.30 25.22
CA ALA A 329 -8.93 1.09 25.17
C ALA A 329 -9.94 1.16 24.01
N ILE A 330 -10.24 -0.01 23.44
CA ILE A 330 -11.17 -0.17 22.33
C ILE A 330 -12.21 -1.22 22.69
N HIS A 331 -13.49 -0.85 22.62
CA HIS A 331 -14.60 -1.74 22.89
C HIS A 331 -15.56 -1.82 21.70
N GLY A 332 -16.48 -2.79 21.72
CA GLY A 332 -17.52 -2.91 20.69
C GLY A 332 -17.09 -3.58 19.39
N ILE A 333 -15.87 -4.13 19.27
CA ILE A 333 -15.37 -4.76 18.05
C ILE A 333 -16.29 -5.90 17.60
N ALA A 334 -16.67 -6.80 18.50
CA ALA A 334 -17.56 -7.92 18.19
C ALA A 334 -18.97 -7.46 17.77
N ASP A 335 -19.48 -6.37 18.34
CA ASP A 335 -20.78 -5.79 17.99
C ASP A 335 -20.74 -5.12 16.61
N ALA A 336 -19.59 -4.57 16.21
CA ALA A 336 -19.39 -3.99 14.90
C ALA A 336 -19.32 -5.07 13.80
N GLU A 337 -18.80 -6.25 14.08
CA GLU A 337 -18.66 -7.36 13.14
C GLU A 337 -19.98 -8.11 12.92
N SER A 338 -20.88 -7.52 12.16
CA SER A 338 -22.17 -8.14 11.79
C SER A 338 -22.56 -7.78 10.35
N GLY A 339 -23.38 -8.62 9.70
CA GLY A 339 -23.97 -8.27 8.41
C GLY A 339 -22.99 -8.03 7.25
N GLY A 340 -21.86 -8.74 7.21
CA GLY A 340 -20.86 -8.58 6.15
C GLY A 340 -19.79 -7.52 6.45
N VAL A 341 -19.77 -7.01 7.67
CA VAL A 341 -18.71 -6.11 8.17
C VAL A 341 -17.58 -6.93 8.79
N ARG A 342 -16.34 -6.47 8.58
CA ARG A 342 -15.13 -6.95 9.25
C ARG A 342 -14.36 -5.80 9.86
N VAL A 343 -13.80 -6.02 11.04
CA VAL A 343 -12.92 -5.07 11.71
C VAL A 343 -11.51 -5.67 11.70
N PHE A 344 -10.70 -5.20 10.76
CA PHE A 344 -9.30 -5.62 10.69
C PHE A 344 -8.47 -4.84 11.70
N HIS A 345 -7.65 -5.56 12.46
CA HIS A 345 -6.70 -4.98 13.39
C HIS A 345 -5.44 -4.53 12.63
N ALA A 346 -5.02 -3.28 12.88
CA ALA A 346 -3.73 -2.74 12.44
C ALA A 346 -2.84 -2.53 13.67
N GLY A 347 -2.66 -1.31 14.11
CA GLY A 347 -1.86 -0.97 15.28
C GLY A 347 -2.59 -1.22 16.60
N THR A 348 -2.92 -2.46 16.91
CA THR A 348 -3.53 -2.87 18.17
C THR A 348 -2.61 -3.78 18.98
N ALA A 349 -2.77 -3.78 20.29
CA ALA A 349 -2.11 -4.70 21.22
C ALA A 349 -3.08 -5.16 22.32
N ARG A 350 -2.66 -6.17 23.09
CA ARG A 350 -3.36 -6.54 24.33
C ARG A 350 -2.87 -5.68 25.49
N GLY A 351 -3.79 -5.00 26.16
CA GLY A 351 -3.58 -4.32 27.43
C GLY A 351 -4.33 -5.09 28.55
N GLY A 352 -3.72 -6.16 29.05
CA GLY A 352 -4.44 -7.12 29.90
C GLY A 352 -5.53 -7.85 29.11
N ASP A 353 -6.77 -7.80 29.58
CA ASP A 353 -7.92 -8.41 28.91
C ASP A 353 -8.57 -7.52 27.84
N GLN A 354 -8.02 -6.32 27.62
CA GLN A 354 -8.57 -5.34 26.67
C GLN A 354 -7.74 -5.27 25.41
N ILE A 355 -8.35 -4.82 24.32
CA ILE A 355 -7.65 -4.38 23.11
C ILE A 355 -7.36 -2.89 23.26
N VAL A 356 -6.12 -2.50 22.97
CA VAL A 356 -5.66 -1.11 23.09
C VAL A 356 -4.96 -0.64 21.79
N ALA A 357 -4.98 0.66 21.56
CA ALA A 357 -4.23 1.28 20.49
C ALA A 357 -2.72 1.18 20.75
N ALA A 358 -1.96 0.71 19.76
CA ALA A 358 -0.50 0.56 19.81
C ALA A 358 0.21 1.28 18.66
N GLY A 359 -0.54 1.69 17.63
CA GLY A 359 -0.04 2.38 16.44
C GLY A 359 -0.85 3.62 16.09
N GLY A 360 -0.50 4.25 14.98
CA GLY A 360 -1.22 5.44 14.47
C GLY A 360 -2.55 5.08 13.85
N ARG A 361 -2.55 4.19 12.84
CA ARG A 361 -3.76 3.55 12.31
C ARG A 361 -4.02 2.29 13.13
N VAL A 362 -5.21 2.16 13.67
CA VAL A 362 -5.52 1.21 14.74
C VAL A 362 -6.45 0.10 14.28
N LEU A 363 -7.56 0.45 13.64
CA LEU A 363 -8.53 -0.49 13.09
C LEU A 363 -8.93 -0.07 11.67
N ASN A 364 -9.35 -1.05 10.87
CA ASN A 364 -9.96 -0.84 9.56
C ASN A 364 -11.36 -1.47 9.58
N VAL A 365 -12.41 -0.64 9.61
CA VAL A 365 -13.81 -1.10 9.60
C VAL A 365 -14.26 -1.23 8.15
N THR A 366 -14.40 -2.45 7.67
CA THR A 366 -14.63 -2.75 6.26
C THR A 366 -15.97 -3.41 6.03
N ALA A 367 -16.75 -2.87 5.12
CA ALA A 367 -18.07 -3.40 4.77
C ALA A 367 -18.17 -3.62 3.25
N THR A 368 -19.07 -4.54 2.84
CA THR A 368 -19.46 -4.74 1.45
C THR A 368 -20.87 -4.23 1.19
N GLY A 369 -21.13 -3.84 -0.06
CA GLY A 369 -22.43 -3.36 -0.51
C GLY A 369 -22.55 -3.42 -2.04
N ARG A 370 -23.79 -3.33 -2.55
CA ARG A 370 -24.07 -3.32 -4.01
C ARG A 370 -23.60 -2.06 -4.70
N SER A 371 -23.30 -1.03 -3.92
CA SER A 371 -22.74 0.25 -4.37
C SER A 371 -21.75 0.75 -3.31
N VAL A 372 -20.93 1.77 -3.65
CA VAL A 372 -20.05 2.43 -2.68
C VAL A 372 -20.87 3.12 -1.59
N THR A 373 -22.01 3.72 -1.92
CA THR A 373 -22.95 4.31 -0.96
C THR A 373 -23.42 3.29 0.07
N GLU A 374 -23.85 2.08 -0.37
CA GLU A 374 -24.31 1.05 0.56
C GLU A 374 -23.15 0.54 1.45
N ALA A 375 -21.97 0.31 0.87
CA ALA A 375 -20.80 -0.12 1.63
C ALA A 375 -20.38 0.96 2.66
N GLN A 376 -20.43 2.24 2.28
CA GLN A 376 -20.15 3.38 3.16
C GLN A 376 -21.11 3.43 4.35
N MET A 377 -22.43 3.39 4.08
CA MET A 377 -23.44 3.41 5.14
C MET A 377 -23.22 2.27 6.15
N ARG A 378 -22.93 1.06 5.66
CA ARG A 378 -22.68 -0.11 6.52
C ARG A 378 -21.40 0.02 7.33
N ALA A 379 -20.32 0.52 6.71
CA ALA A 379 -19.04 0.74 7.39
C ALA A 379 -19.20 1.76 8.53
N TYR A 380 -19.86 2.91 8.28
CA TYR A 380 -20.09 3.90 9.34
C TYR A 380 -21.06 3.45 10.41
N ALA A 381 -22.11 2.71 10.08
CA ALA A 381 -22.99 2.10 11.08
C ALA A 381 -22.25 1.11 12.00
N ALA A 382 -21.17 0.50 11.53
CA ALA A 382 -20.31 -0.35 12.34
C ALA A 382 -19.27 0.47 13.13
N VAL A 383 -18.69 1.52 12.54
CA VAL A 383 -17.84 2.50 13.25
C VAL A 383 -18.54 3.08 14.46
N ASP A 384 -19.83 3.41 14.32
CA ASP A 384 -20.63 4.01 15.41
C ASP A 384 -20.93 3.06 16.58
N LYS A 385 -20.63 1.75 16.44
CA LYS A 385 -20.70 0.76 17.53
C LYS A 385 -19.39 0.63 18.30
N LEU A 386 -18.30 1.17 17.77
CA LEU A 386 -17.00 1.12 18.42
C LEU A 386 -16.88 2.24 19.45
N ASP A 387 -16.46 1.87 20.65
CA ASP A 387 -16.07 2.82 21.70
C ASP A 387 -14.55 2.92 21.73
N PHE A 388 -14.03 4.00 21.11
CA PHE A 388 -12.61 4.32 21.04
C PHE A 388 -12.40 5.83 21.25
N PRO A 389 -12.49 6.31 22.53
CA PRO A 389 -12.50 7.75 22.84
C PRO A 389 -11.20 8.50 22.48
N THR A 390 -10.06 7.78 22.40
CA THR A 390 -8.76 8.33 22.03
C THR A 390 -8.46 8.15 20.55
N GLY A 391 -9.49 7.92 19.73
CA GLY A 391 -9.38 7.74 18.31
C GLY A 391 -10.31 8.63 17.52
N PHE A 392 -10.06 8.70 16.21
CA PHE A 392 -10.89 9.41 15.24
C PHE A 392 -10.90 8.66 13.90
N CYS A 393 -11.82 9.03 13.04
CA CYS A 393 -11.83 8.62 11.63
C CYS A 393 -12.34 9.75 10.75
N ARG A 394 -12.09 9.67 9.45
CA ARG A 394 -12.80 10.50 8.47
C ARG A 394 -14.23 10.02 8.33
N ARG A 395 -15.16 10.96 8.07
CA ARG A 395 -16.59 10.67 7.89
C ARG A 395 -17.04 10.75 6.42
N ASP A 396 -16.11 10.99 5.52
CA ASP A 396 -16.37 11.21 4.10
C ASP A 396 -15.67 10.20 3.16
N ILE A 397 -15.19 9.05 3.65
CA ILE A 397 -14.54 8.04 2.81
C ILE A 397 -15.50 7.62 1.69
N GLY A 398 -15.01 7.67 0.44
CA GLY A 398 -15.81 7.35 -0.76
C GLY A 398 -16.68 8.49 -1.28
N TRP A 399 -16.59 9.71 -0.72
CA TRP A 399 -17.48 10.82 -1.01
C TRP A 399 -17.61 11.15 -2.50
N ARG A 400 -16.54 11.06 -3.28
CA ARG A 400 -16.55 11.34 -4.72
C ARG A 400 -17.44 10.35 -5.48
N GLU A 401 -17.30 9.07 -5.14
CA GLU A 401 -18.08 8.02 -5.79
C GLU A 401 -19.53 8.03 -5.34
N VAL A 402 -19.79 8.27 -4.06
CA VAL A 402 -21.15 8.47 -3.54
C VAL A 402 -21.86 9.62 -4.26
N ALA A 403 -21.14 10.71 -4.56
CA ALA A 403 -21.68 11.80 -5.36
C ALA A 403 -22.01 11.39 -6.80
N ARG A 404 -21.14 10.58 -7.46
CA ARG A 404 -21.38 10.05 -8.81
C ARG A 404 -22.56 9.07 -8.86
N GLU A 405 -22.70 8.22 -7.84
CA GLU A 405 -23.84 7.28 -7.74
C GLU A 405 -25.19 8.00 -7.56
N ALA A 406 -25.18 9.28 -7.13
CA ALA A 406 -26.37 10.10 -6.94
C ALA A 406 -26.79 10.88 -8.21
N GLU A 407 -25.92 11.00 -9.21
CA GLU A 407 -26.18 11.62 -10.52
C GLU A 407 -26.94 10.69 -11.47
#